data_50182f4cfddf92ff97c916d35642e154
#
_entry.id   50182f4cfddf92ff97c916d35642e154
#
_cell.length_a   1.000
_cell.length_b   1.000
_cell.length_c   1.000
_cell.angle_alpha   90.00
_cell.angle_beta   90.00
_cell.angle_gamma   90.00
#
_symmetry.space_group_name_H-M   'P 1'
#
loop_
_entity.id
_entity.type
_entity.pdbx_description
1 polymer ?
#
loop_
_entity_poly.entity_id
_entity_poly.type
_entity_poly.pdbx_seq_one_letter_code
_entity_poly.pdbx_strand_id
1 'polypeptide(L)'
;SLLTAEAAARELGSLNRELTTLAISDMDLVFVMDTTASMGDELSDIKSNLRGILRVLQRLVPSLRVGFVAFKDRSDEYVTRVYPLRAMTPANAEDMLRFVKALRAGGGGDVPEPVDAALGAAMAMSWRSDTAGRIIVIGDATPHGRNIETSFRQARDFSASAGPEGLPRSVSTIYTGDNPRTKNYFQRLA
;
A
#
# COMPACT_ATOMS: atom_id res chain seq x y z
N SER A 1 -14.97 37.93 -22.56
CA SER A 1 -16.37 37.51 -22.60
C SER A 1 -16.75 37.04 -21.21
N LEU A 2 -17.71 37.71 -20.60
CA LEU A 2 -18.29 37.33 -19.31
C LEU A 2 -19.03 35.98 -19.52
N LEU A 3 -18.62 34.93 -18.84
CA LEU A 3 -19.39 33.69 -18.73
C LEU A 3 -20.77 34.05 -18.15
N THR A 4 -21.87 33.70 -18.85
CA THR A 4 -23.20 33.86 -18.28
C THR A 4 -23.34 32.98 -17.03
N ALA A 5 -24.17 33.39 -16.07
CA ALA A 5 -24.38 32.61 -14.84
C ALA A 5 -24.82 31.16 -15.14
N GLU A 6 -25.57 30.95 -16.24
CA GLU A 6 -25.96 29.61 -16.70
C GLU A 6 -24.78 28.76 -17.24
N ALA A 7 -23.82 29.36 -17.94
CA ALA A 7 -22.60 28.66 -18.41
C ALA A 7 -21.70 28.28 -17.23
N ALA A 8 -21.54 29.19 -16.25
CA ALA A 8 -20.80 28.90 -15.03
C ALA A 8 -21.47 27.78 -14.19
N ALA A 9 -22.79 27.76 -14.08
CA ALA A 9 -23.54 26.72 -13.39
C ALA A 9 -23.42 25.36 -14.08
N ARG A 10 -23.37 25.30 -15.41
CA ARG A 10 -23.13 24.05 -16.18
C ARG A 10 -21.71 23.53 -16.01
N GLU A 11 -20.71 24.41 -16.06
CA GLU A 11 -19.30 24.00 -15.82
C GLU A 11 -19.10 23.51 -14.39
N LEU A 12 -19.65 24.18 -13.37
CA LEU A 12 -19.62 23.73 -11.99
C LEU A 12 -20.33 22.37 -11.81
N GLY A 13 -21.46 22.18 -12.48
CA GLY A 13 -22.19 20.90 -12.48
C GLY A 13 -21.42 19.77 -13.19
N SER A 14 -20.64 20.08 -14.24
CA SER A 14 -19.76 19.14 -14.93
C SER A 14 -18.58 18.76 -14.06
N LEU A 15 -17.88 19.75 -13.50
CA LEU A 15 -16.76 19.55 -12.57
C LEU A 15 -17.17 18.74 -11.33
N ASN A 16 -18.35 19.03 -10.77
CA ASN A 16 -18.84 18.27 -9.61
C ASN A 16 -19.16 16.82 -9.97
N ARG A 17 -19.68 16.55 -11.17
CA ARG A 17 -19.88 15.17 -11.66
C ARG A 17 -18.56 14.45 -11.90
N GLU A 18 -17.57 15.11 -12.51
CA GLU A 18 -16.23 14.55 -12.71
C GLU A 18 -15.54 14.27 -11.38
N LEU A 19 -15.60 15.18 -10.42
CA LEU A 19 -15.08 14.97 -9.07
C LEU A 19 -15.80 13.82 -8.34
N THR A 20 -17.11 13.68 -8.52
CA THR A 20 -17.88 12.57 -7.92
C THR A 20 -17.54 11.23 -8.59
N THR A 21 -17.22 11.22 -9.89
CA THR A 21 -16.78 10.02 -10.61
C THR A 21 -15.36 9.61 -10.24
N LEU A 22 -14.51 10.56 -9.81
CA LEU A 22 -13.16 10.33 -9.30
C LEU A 22 -13.14 9.99 -7.80
N ALA A 23 -14.25 10.22 -7.07
CA ALA A 23 -14.35 9.92 -5.65
C ALA A 23 -14.41 8.41 -5.44
N ILE A 24 -13.31 7.82 -5.01
CA ILE A 24 -13.26 6.44 -4.55
C ILE A 24 -13.98 6.40 -3.19
N SER A 25 -15.22 5.90 -3.18
CA SER A 25 -16.01 5.76 -1.94
C SER A 25 -15.51 4.61 -1.07
N ASP A 26 -14.97 3.57 -1.72
CA ASP A 26 -14.61 2.29 -1.11
C ASP A 26 -13.20 1.87 -1.54
N MET A 27 -12.32 1.61 -0.59
CA MET A 27 -10.95 1.16 -0.87
C MET A 27 -10.41 0.22 0.21
N ASP A 28 -9.74 -0.83 -0.25
CA ASP A 28 -8.88 -1.66 0.57
C ASP A 28 -7.42 -1.31 0.27
N LEU A 29 -6.66 -0.92 1.31
CA LEU A 29 -5.27 -0.51 1.19
C LEU A 29 -4.39 -1.37 2.09
N VAL A 30 -3.32 -1.94 1.55
CA VAL A 30 -2.32 -2.67 2.33
C VAL A 30 -0.94 -2.04 2.14
N PHE A 31 -0.32 -1.66 3.24
CA PHE A 31 1.09 -1.31 3.26
C PHE A 31 1.93 -2.59 3.44
N VAL A 32 2.93 -2.77 2.60
CA VAL A 32 3.92 -3.84 2.67
C VAL A 32 5.26 -3.18 2.88
N MET A 33 5.83 -3.30 4.08
CA MET A 33 7.01 -2.52 4.47
C MET A 33 8.15 -3.42 4.92
N ASP A 34 9.31 -3.20 4.32
CA ASP A 34 10.57 -3.69 4.80
C ASP A 34 10.89 -3.11 6.18
N THR A 35 11.32 -3.96 7.09
CA THR A 35 11.70 -3.58 8.45
C THR A 35 13.07 -4.14 8.83
N THR A 36 13.93 -4.39 7.86
CA THR A 36 15.36 -4.68 8.06
C THR A 36 16.10 -3.47 8.61
N ALA A 37 17.35 -3.64 9.01
CA ALA A 37 18.11 -2.60 9.70
C ALA A 37 18.28 -1.31 8.89
N SER A 38 18.43 -1.43 7.56
CA SER A 38 18.56 -0.27 6.65
C SER A 38 17.34 0.65 6.64
N MET A 39 16.14 0.12 6.97
CA MET A 39 14.87 0.83 6.97
C MET A 39 14.55 1.58 8.28
N GLY A 40 15.56 1.83 9.12
CA GLY A 40 15.38 2.43 10.46
C GLY A 40 14.73 3.80 10.44
N ASP A 41 15.18 4.68 9.55
CA ASP A 41 14.69 6.07 9.42
C ASP A 41 13.28 6.08 8.81
N GLU A 42 13.05 5.30 7.74
CA GLU A 42 11.74 5.16 7.08
C GLU A 42 10.69 4.61 8.05
N LEU A 43 11.05 3.60 8.84
CA LEU A 43 10.14 3.05 9.86
C LEU A 43 9.83 4.08 10.95
N SER A 44 10.79 4.90 11.34
CA SER A 44 10.59 6.00 12.29
C SER A 44 9.64 7.06 11.72
N ASP A 45 9.81 7.42 10.44
CA ASP A 45 8.96 8.37 9.75
C ASP A 45 7.53 7.85 9.60
N ILE A 46 7.36 6.58 9.23
CA ILE A 46 6.03 5.95 9.19
C ILE A 46 5.38 5.98 10.58
N LYS A 47 6.09 5.59 11.65
CA LYS A 47 5.56 5.63 13.02
C LYS A 47 5.09 7.03 13.43
N SER A 48 5.81 8.06 13.02
CA SER A 48 5.52 9.46 13.34
C SER A 48 4.33 10.00 12.57
N ASN A 49 4.17 9.61 11.31
CA ASN A 49 3.23 10.22 10.37
C ASN A 49 1.97 9.38 10.11
N LEU A 50 1.96 8.07 10.43
CA LEU A 50 0.87 7.16 10.08
C LEU A 50 -0.50 7.65 10.55
N ARG A 51 -0.60 8.22 11.76
CA ARG A 51 -1.85 8.78 12.27
C ARG A 51 -2.39 9.89 11.37
N GLY A 52 -1.52 10.76 10.88
CA GLY A 52 -1.88 11.83 9.94
C GLY A 52 -2.34 11.26 8.60
N ILE A 53 -1.60 10.31 8.06
CA ILE A 53 -1.92 9.61 6.80
C ILE A 53 -3.29 8.96 6.89
N LEU A 54 -3.57 8.17 7.94
CA LEU A 54 -4.85 7.50 8.13
C LEU A 54 -6.00 8.50 8.23
N ARG A 55 -5.82 9.64 8.92
CA ARG A 55 -6.85 10.69 9.01
C ARG A 55 -7.16 11.32 7.64
N VAL A 56 -6.15 11.59 6.82
CA VAL A 56 -6.35 12.13 5.47
C VAL A 56 -7.08 11.10 4.61
N LEU A 57 -6.64 9.86 4.61
CA LEU A 57 -7.26 8.78 3.84
C LEU A 57 -8.72 8.56 4.24
N GLN A 58 -9.05 8.56 5.54
CA GLN A 58 -10.44 8.44 6.03
C GLN A 58 -11.36 9.59 5.58
N ARG A 59 -10.81 10.79 5.36
CA ARG A 59 -11.59 11.92 4.84
C ARG A 59 -11.84 11.80 3.34
N LEU A 60 -10.90 11.20 2.61
CA LEU A 60 -10.98 11.03 1.16
C LEU A 60 -11.78 9.78 0.76
N VAL A 61 -11.74 8.74 1.59
CA VAL A 61 -12.34 7.43 1.32
C VAL A 61 -13.24 7.03 2.50
N PRO A 62 -14.55 7.28 2.40
CA PRO A 62 -15.49 7.00 3.50
C PRO A 62 -15.50 5.54 3.98
N SER A 63 -15.39 4.57 3.07
CA SER A 63 -15.34 3.14 3.38
C SER A 63 -13.93 2.58 3.18
N LEU A 64 -12.99 3.11 3.97
CA LEU A 64 -11.58 2.68 3.96
C LEU A 64 -11.35 1.48 4.86
N ARG A 65 -10.68 0.43 4.33
CA ARG A 65 -10.05 -0.61 5.11
C ARG A 65 -8.55 -0.56 4.89
N VAL A 66 -7.78 -0.76 5.97
CA VAL A 66 -6.31 -0.76 5.87
C VAL A 66 -5.74 -2.01 6.52
N GLY A 67 -4.76 -2.60 5.87
CA GLY A 67 -3.90 -3.67 6.38
C GLY A 67 -2.44 -3.27 6.37
N PHE A 68 -1.60 -4.02 7.05
CA PHE A 68 -0.16 -3.80 7.08
C PHE A 68 0.59 -5.14 7.10
N VAL A 69 1.61 -5.28 6.28
CA VAL A 69 2.56 -6.39 6.31
C VAL A 69 3.95 -5.80 6.54
N ALA A 70 4.54 -6.12 7.67
CA ALA A 70 5.96 -5.89 7.89
C ALA A 70 6.74 -7.15 7.50
N PHE A 71 7.89 -7.01 6.85
CA PHE A 71 8.73 -8.15 6.51
C PHE A 71 10.21 -7.92 6.85
N LYS A 72 10.93 -9.00 7.02
CA LYS A 72 12.38 -9.09 7.26
C LYS A 72 12.95 -10.29 6.54
N ASP A 73 14.28 -10.45 6.60
CA ASP A 73 14.95 -11.62 6.06
C ASP A 73 14.40 -12.94 6.66
N ARG A 74 14.57 -14.03 5.92
CA ARG A 74 14.11 -15.37 6.31
C ARG A 74 14.82 -15.92 7.54
N SER A 75 16.01 -15.41 7.86
CA SER A 75 16.80 -15.77 9.05
C SER A 75 16.47 -14.93 10.29
N ASP A 76 15.64 -13.89 10.16
CA ASP A 76 15.30 -12.97 11.23
C ASP A 76 14.19 -13.50 12.17
N GLU A 77 13.81 -12.69 13.17
CA GLU A 77 12.77 -13.00 14.15
C GLU A 77 11.42 -13.38 13.48
N TYR A 78 11.13 -12.84 12.31
CA TYR A 78 9.98 -13.17 11.48
C TYR A 78 10.27 -12.88 10.00
N VAL A 79 9.65 -13.63 9.11
CA VAL A 79 9.63 -13.32 7.68
C VAL A 79 8.56 -12.28 7.40
N THR A 80 7.36 -12.46 7.95
CA THR A 80 6.26 -11.50 7.83
C THR A 80 5.51 -11.35 9.15
N ARG A 81 5.07 -10.12 9.46
CA ARG A 81 4.09 -9.79 10.50
C ARG A 81 2.91 -9.07 9.86
N VAL A 82 1.70 -9.51 10.17
CA VAL A 82 0.49 -9.07 9.46
C VAL A 82 -0.48 -8.40 10.43
N TYR A 83 -0.88 -7.16 10.12
CA TYR A 83 -2.10 -6.55 10.60
C TYR A 83 -3.16 -6.69 9.51
N PRO A 84 -4.26 -7.43 9.75
CA PRO A 84 -5.21 -7.76 8.70
C PRO A 84 -5.99 -6.52 8.22
N LEU A 85 -6.57 -6.61 7.02
CA LEU A 85 -7.48 -5.60 6.48
C LEU A 85 -8.67 -5.39 7.41
N ARG A 86 -8.79 -4.20 7.98
CA ARG A 86 -9.88 -3.79 8.87
C ARG A 86 -10.42 -2.41 8.50
N ALA A 87 -11.73 -2.21 8.68
CA ALA A 87 -12.34 -0.88 8.56
C ALA A 87 -11.63 0.11 9.50
N MET A 88 -11.33 1.31 9.03
CA MET A 88 -10.62 2.32 9.80
C MET A 88 -11.55 3.04 10.78
N THR A 89 -12.17 2.29 11.69
CA THR A 89 -12.80 2.86 12.88
C THR A 89 -11.73 3.48 13.80
N PRO A 90 -12.10 4.40 14.73
CA PRO A 90 -11.13 4.94 15.69
C PRO A 90 -10.38 3.86 16.48
N ALA A 91 -11.09 2.80 16.90
CA ALA A 91 -10.49 1.68 17.63
C ALA A 91 -9.47 0.92 16.78
N ASN A 92 -9.82 0.56 15.53
CA ASN A 92 -8.93 -0.16 14.63
C ASN A 92 -7.73 0.69 14.18
N ALA A 93 -7.91 2.01 14.06
CA ALA A 93 -6.80 2.93 13.78
C ALA A 93 -5.79 2.93 14.94
N GLU A 94 -6.25 2.99 16.20
CA GLU A 94 -5.36 2.89 17.36
C GLU A 94 -4.70 1.52 17.47
N ASP A 95 -5.40 0.42 17.12
CA ASP A 95 -4.81 -0.92 17.08
C ASP A 95 -3.69 -1.01 16.04
N MET A 96 -3.91 -0.47 14.83
CA MET A 96 -2.88 -0.41 13.79
C MET A 96 -1.68 0.43 14.24
N LEU A 97 -1.91 1.59 14.84
CA LEU A 97 -0.82 2.43 15.36
C LEU A 97 -0.01 1.70 16.43
N ARG A 98 -0.65 0.93 17.33
CA ARG A 98 0.07 0.09 18.30
C ARG A 98 0.87 -1.01 17.61
N PHE A 99 0.31 -1.68 16.61
CA PHE A 99 1.00 -2.69 15.82
C PHE A 99 2.26 -2.11 15.17
N VAL A 100 2.15 -1.00 14.42
CA VAL A 100 3.29 -0.37 13.73
C VAL A 100 4.31 0.17 14.74
N LYS A 101 3.87 0.74 15.86
CA LYS A 101 4.76 1.24 16.93
C LYS A 101 5.60 0.11 17.54
N ALA A 102 5.06 -1.11 17.62
CA ALA A 102 5.77 -2.28 18.16
C ALA A 102 6.84 -2.84 17.21
N LEU A 103 6.78 -2.55 15.90
CA LEU A 103 7.78 -2.99 14.94
C LEU A 103 9.16 -2.40 15.30
N ARG A 104 10.22 -3.14 14.99
CA ARG A 104 11.61 -2.70 15.18
C ARG A 104 12.38 -2.93 13.87
N ALA A 105 13.09 -1.92 13.41
CA ALA A 105 14.08 -2.12 12.36
C ALA A 105 15.24 -2.94 12.94
N GLY A 106 15.71 -3.91 12.18
CA GLY A 106 16.82 -4.78 12.60
C GLY A 106 16.85 -6.08 11.81
N GLY A 107 17.93 -6.81 11.87
CA GLY A 107 18.17 -7.96 11.02
C GLY A 107 18.62 -7.56 9.62
N GLY A 108 18.31 -8.36 8.61
CA GLY A 108 18.79 -8.15 7.24
C GLY A 108 20.24 -8.61 7.11
N GLY A 109 20.51 -9.90 7.40
CA GLY A 109 21.89 -10.46 7.39
C GLY A 109 22.47 -10.61 6.01
N ASP A 110 21.63 -10.77 5.00
CA ASP A 110 21.99 -10.77 3.60
C ASP A 110 20.96 -10.03 2.76
N VAL A 111 21.42 -9.38 1.72
CA VAL A 111 20.60 -8.88 0.62
C VAL A 111 20.55 -10.03 -0.40
N PRO A 112 19.38 -10.55 -0.73
CA PRO A 112 18.09 -9.93 -0.99
C PRO A 112 16.98 -10.28 0.05
N GLU A 113 15.96 -9.42 0.14
CA GLU A 113 14.85 -9.49 1.08
C GLU A 113 13.60 -10.23 0.55
N PRO A 114 12.75 -10.87 1.38
CA PRO A 114 11.64 -11.71 0.93
C PRO A 114 10.38 -10.93 0.52
N VAL A 115 10.49 -10.01 -0.44
CA VAL A 115 9.35 -9.22 -0.96
C VAL A 115 8.23 -10.13 -1.51
N ASP A 116 8.59 -11.27 -2.11
CA ASP A 116 7.65 -12.28 -2.60
C ASP A 116 6.78 -12.87 -1.47
N ALA A 117 7.38 -13.16 -0.31
CA ALA A 117 6.63 -13.64 0.85
C ALA A 117 5.68 -12.56 1.40
N ALA A 118 6.13 -11.32 1.44
CA ALA A 118 5.33 -10.19 1.91
C ALA A 118 4.15 -9.87 0.98
N LEU A 119 4.36 -9.89 -0.34
CA LEU A 119 3.28 -9.78 -1.32
C LEU A 119 2.29 -10.94 -1.19
N GLY A 120 2.76 -12.17 -1.04
CA GLY A 120 1.90 -13.33 -0.81
C GLY A 120 1.02 -13.16 0.43
N ALA A 121 1.59 -12.67 1.54
CA ALA A 121 0.85 -12.39 2.77
C ALA A 121 -0.20 -11.27 2.58
N ALA A 122 0.13 -10.21 1.83
CA ALA A 122 -0.80 -9.14 1.50
C ALA A 122 -1.96 -9.64 0.63
N MET A 123 -1.66 -10.42 -0.41
CA MET A 123 -2.67 -10.99 -1.33
C MET A 123 -3.61 -11.96 -0.64
N ALA A 124 -3.15 -12.69 0.37
CA ALA A 124 -3.95 -13.64 1.14
C ALA A 124 -4.95 -12.99 2.12
N MET A 125 -4.95 -11.66 2.27
CA MET A 125 -5.91 -10.96 3.10
C MET A 125 -7.33 -11.03 2.50
N SER A 126 -8.35 -10.77 3.32
CA SER A 126 -9.76 -10.76 2.92
C SER A 126 -10.11 -9.49 2.16
N TRP A 127 -9.71 -9.39 0.89
CA TRP A 127 -10.03 -8.28 0.00
C TRP A 127 -11.52 -8.28 -0.37
N ARG A 128 -12.15 -7.10 -0.38
CA ARG A 128 -13.51 -6.95 -0.93
C ARG A 128 -13.46 -7.08 -2.47
N SER A 129 -14.45 -7.75 -3.06
CA SER A 129 -14.48 -8.03 -4.50
C SER A 129 -14.92 -6.82 -5.33
N ASP A 130 -15.68 -5.90 -4.73
CA ASP A 130 -16.38 -4.78 -5.36
C ASP A 130 -15.74 -3.41 -5.02
N THR A 131 -14.50 -3.40 -4.52
CA THR A 131 -13.82 -2.18 -4.11
C THR A 131 -12.45 -2.03 -4.76
N ALA A 132 -11.95 -0.79 -4.82
CA ALA A 132 -10.57 -0.54 -5.21
C ALA A 132 -9.61 -1.23 -4.23
N GLY A 133 -8.65 -1.98 -4.76
CA GLY A 133 -7.59 -2.63 -3.99
C GLY A 133 -6.23 -2.02 -4.29
N ARG A 134 -5.48 -1.63 -3.25
CA ARG A 134 -4.14 -1.08 -3.40
C ARG A 134 -3.16 -1.78 -2.47
N ILE A 135 -2.02 -2.20 -3.01
CA ILE A 135 -0.84 -2.61 -2.24
C ILE A 135 0.24 -1.56 -2.48
N ILE A 136 0.82 -1.03 -1.40
CA ILE A 136 1.97 -0.11 -1.47
C ILE A 136 3.16 -0.84 -0.85
N VAL A 137 4.16 -1.17 -1.66
CA VAL A 137 5.41 -1.82 -1.22
C VAL A 137 6.45 -0.75 -0.96
N ILE A 138 7.02 -0.76 0.25
CA ILE A 138 8.04 0.20 0.72
C ILE A 138 9.29 -0.59 1.10
N GLY A 139 10.43 -0.29 0.50
CA GLY A 139 11.68 -0.96 0.79
C GLY A 139 12.86 -0.48 -0.05
N ASP A 140 14.04 -1.00 0.26
CA ASP A 140 15.32 -0.63 -0.36
C ASP A 140 16.07 -1.80 -1.01
N ALA A 141 15.55 -3.03 -0.93
CA ALA A 141 16.19 -4.23 -1.43
C ALA A 141 15.27 -5.09 -2.34
N THR A 142 15.89 -5.84 -3.27
CA THR A 142 15.17 -6.79 -4.15
C THR A 142 15.01 -8.15 -3.48
N PRO A 143 14.04 -8.99 -3.92
CA PRO A 143 14.02 -10.40 -3.53
C PRO A 143 15.18 -11.18 -4.16
N HIS A 144 15.45 -12.39 -3.65
CA HIS A 144 16.39 -13.33 -4.28
C HIS A 144 16.05 -13.50 -5.77
N GLY A 145 17.09 -13.61 -6.62
CA GLY A 145 16.92 -13.65 -8.08
C GLY A 145 15.86 -14.63 -8.57
N ARG A 146 15.76 -15.83 -7.94
CA ARG A 146 14.72 -16.83 -8.20
C ARG A 146 13.29 -16.35 -7.86
N ASN A 147 13.14 -15.37 -6.97
CA ASN A 147 11.86 -14.87 -6.48
C ASN A 147 11.42 -13.57 -7.16
N ILE A 148 12.28 -12.94 -7.97
CA ILE A 148 11.96 -11.71 -8.72
C ILE A 148 10.74 -11.95 -9.62
N GLU A 149 10.76 -12.99 -10.44
CA GLU A 149 9.64 -13.32 -11.31
C GLU A 149 8.38 -13.73 -10.53
N THR A 150 8.54 -14.34 -9.36
CA THR A 150 7.42 -14.64 -8.46
C THR A 150 6.74 -13.35 -8.00
N SER A 151 7.50 -12.35 -7.55
CA SER A 151 6.93 -11.06 -7.11
C SER A 151 6.24 -10.32 -8.26
N PHE A 152 6.81 -10.31 -9.47
CA PHE A 152 6.16 -9.72 -10.66
C PHE A 152 4.86 -10.44 -11.03
N ARG A 153 4.84 -11.78 -10.97
CA ARG A 153 3.62 -12.56 -11.21
C ARG A 153 2.56 -12.21 -10.17
N GLN A 154 2.91 -12.19 -8.88
CA GLN A 154 2.00 -11.82 -7.80
C GLN A 154 1.38 -10.42 -8.02
N ALA A 155 2.18 -9.43 -8.40
CA ALA A 155 1.68 -8.08 -8.68
C ALA A 155 0.67 -8.08 -9.86
N ARG A 156 0.99 -8.81 -10.95
CA ARG A 156 0.07 -8.98 -12.09
C ARG A 156 -1.21 -9.72 -11.70
N ASP A 157 -1.09 -10.82 -10.96
CA ASP A 157 -2.24 -11.64 -10.53
C ASP A 157 -3.17 -10.83 -9.60
N PHE A 158 -2.59 -10.02 -8.70
CA PHE A 158 -3.36 -9.11 -7.86
C PHE A 158 -4.10 -8.08 -8.70
N SER A 159 -3.44 -7.43 -9.65
CA SER A 159 -4.05 -6.43 -10.53
C SER A 159 -5.14 -7.04 -11.44
N ALA A 160 -4.98 -8.29 -11.86
CA ALA A 160 -5.95 -9.02 -12.66
C ALA A 160 -7.13 -9.60 -11.84
N SER A 161 -7.04 -9.64 -10.51
CA SER A 161 -8.03 -10.27 -9.63
C SER A 161 -9.28 -9.42 -9.36
N ALA A 162 -9.33 -8.19 -9.86
CA ALA A 162 -10.53 -7.36 -9.81
C ALA A 162 -11.65 -8.02 -10.65
N GLY A 163 -12.85 -8.14 -10.07
CA GLY A 163 -14.01 -8.67 -10.80
C GLY A 163 -14.44 -7.73 -11.94
N PRO A 164 -15.27 -8.19 -12.89
CA PRO A 164 -15.66 -7.42 -14.07
C PRO A 164 -16.38 -6.11 -13.76
N GLU A 165 -17.01 -6.00 -12.60
CA GLU A 165 -17.63 -4.78 -12.08
C GLU A 165 -16.81 -4.14 -10.94
N GLY A 166 -15.68 -4.75 -10.55
CA GLY A 166 -14.82 -4.28 -9.48
C GLY A 166 -13.96 -3.09 -9.88
N LEU A 167 -13.73 -2.20 -8.96
CA LEU A 167 -12.75 -1.13 -9.11
C LEU A 167 -11.34 -1.73 -9.22
N PRO A 168 -10.42 -1.07 -9.94
CA PRO A 168 -9.12 -1.63 -10.27
C PRO A 168 -8.28 -1.93 -9.02
N ARG A 169 -7.56 -3.05 -9.07
CA ARG A 169 -6.49 -3.36 -8.12
C ARG A 169 -5.14 -2.99 -8.71
N SER A 170 -4.23 -2.54 -7.86
CA SER A 170 -2.85 -2.27 -8.31
C SER A 170 -1.84 -2.41 -7.18
N VAL A 171 -0.61 -2.65 -7.58
CA VAL A 171 0.57 -2.53 -6.73
C VAL A 171 1.25 -1.21 -7.07
N SER A 172 1.68 -0.47 -6.06
CA SER A 172 2.51 0.72 -6.16
C SER A 172 3.73 0.53 -5.29
N THR A 173 4.82 1.24 -5.59
CA THR A 173 6.08 1.06 -4.86
C THR A 173 6.66 2.38 -4.41
N ILE A 174 7.28 2.39 -3.23
CA ILE A 174 8.11 3.46 -2.70
C ILE A 174 9.50 2.86 -2.46
N TYR A 175 10.44 3.24 -3.31
CA TYR A 175 11.84 2.84 -3.19
C TYR A 175 12.61 3.90 -2.40
N THR A 176 13.31 3.49 -1.35
CA THR A 176 14.01 4.39 -0.42
C THR A 176 15.54 4.31 -0.52
N GLY A 177 16.08 3.38 -1.33
CA GLY A 177 17.53 3.23 -1.53
C GLY A 177 18.09 4.08 -2.66
N ASP A 178 19.35 3.85 -2.99
CA ASP A 178 20.10 4.56 -4.04
C ASP A 178 20.62 3.65 -5.16
N ASN A 179 20.43 2.32 -5.07
CA ASN A 179 20.88 1.35 -6.06
C ASN A 179 20.02 1.37 -7.33
N PRO A 180 20.56 1.70 -8.53
CA PRO A 180 19.78 1.79 -9.76
C PRO A 180 19.12 0.47 -10.20
N ARG A 181 19.73 -0.69 -9.90
CA ARG A 181 19.15 -2.01 -10.23
C ARG A 181 17.94 -2.30 -9.39
N THR A 182 18.03 -2.02 -8.09
CA THR A 182 16.93 -2.16 -7.15
C THR A 182 15.79 -1.19 -7.50
N LYS A 183 16.12 0.08 -7.83
CA LYS A 183 15.13 1.05 -8.33
C LYS A 183 14.39 0.53 -9.55
N ASN A 184 15.09 -0.05 -10.52
CA ASN A 184 14.46 -0.64 -11.72
C ASN A 184 13.52 -1.80 -11.36
N TYR A 185 13.89 -2.66 -10.38
CA TYR A 185 13.01 -3.69 -9.89
C TYR A 185 11.70 -3.10 -9.33
N PHE A 186 11.79 -2.10 -8.44
CA PHE A 186 10.60 -1.45 -7.85
C PHE A 186 9.73 -0.78 -8.92
N GLN A 187 10.34 -0.12 -9.92
CA GLN A 187 9.60 0.47 -11.04
C GLN A 187 8.85 -0.56 -11.89
N ARG A 188 9.41 -1.76 -12.06
CA ARG A 188 8.77 -2.86 -12.81
C ARG A 188 7.72 -3.60 -11.98
N LEU A 189 7.79 -3.53 -10.65
CA LEU A 189 6.82 -4.15 -9.75
C LEU A 189 5.52 -3.34 -9.69
N ALA A 190 5.57 -2.03 -9.85
CA ALA A 190 4.43 -1.12 -9.92
C ALA A 190 3.78 -1.15 -11.31
#